data_64897ba2ef0ad3a626dce9c59206255d
#
_entry.id   64897ba2ef0ad3a626dce9c59206255d
#
_cell.length_a   1.000
_cell.length_b   1.000
_cell.length_c   1.000
_cell.angle_alpha   90.00
_cell.angle_beta   90.00
_cell.angle_gamma   90.00
#
_symmetry.space_group_name_H-M   'P 1'
#
loop_
_entity.id
_entity.type
_entity.pdbx_description
1 polymer ?
#
loop_
_entity_poly.entity_id
_entity_poly.type
_entity_poly.pdbx_seq_one_letter_code
_entity_poly.pdbx_strand_id
1 'polypeptide(L)'
;MPTFSTAVSESDLSHLRRAIFVSIEAKQHGNHPFGAILVDEHGAEVLAAENTVVTHSDATGHAETNLVRLATKQYSLDELRGFTLYTSCEPCAMCTGAIYWAGIGRMVYALPEQALIPLTGDDPGNPTLDLPSREVLARGQRTVVVAGPALEEQAAEPHRGFWR
;
A
#
# COMPACT_ATOMS: atom_id res chain seq x y z
N MET A 1 -6.52 2.54 20.20
CA MET A 1 -7.42 2.96 19.10
C MET A 1 -6.57 3.40 17.90
N PRO A 2 -6.94 3.04 16.69
CA PRO A 2 -6.19 3.51 15.52
C PRO A 2 -6.25 5.04 15.41
N THR A 3 -5.14 5.64 15.00
CA THR A 3 -5.02 7.08 14.76
C THR A 3 -5.05 7.33 13.27
N PHE A 4 -6.04 8.10 12.81
CA PHE A 4 -6.22 8.43 11.40
C PHE A 4 -5.98 9.92 11.17
N SER A 5 -5.22 10.24 10.13
CA SER A 5 -4.88 11.61 9.76
C SER A 5 -4.78 11.77 8.25
N THR A 6 -5.06 12.96 7.75
CA THR A 6 -4.71 13.36 6.38
C THR A 6 -3.34 14.05 6.32
N ALA A 7 -2.75 14.38 7.48
CA ALA A 7 -1.47 15.08 7.54
C ALA A 7 -0.31 14.14 7.21
N VAL A 8 0.52 14.55 6.25
CA VAL A 8 1.75 13.87 5.83
C VAL A 8 2.91 14.86 5.91
N SER A 9 4.10 14.37 6.29
CA SER A 9 5.32 15.16 6.35
C SER A 9 6.02 15.22 4.98
N GLU A 10 7.03 16.08 4.85
CA GLU A 10 7.89 16.10 3.66
C GLU A 10 8.61 14.75 3.47
N SER A 11 9.02 14.10 4.56
CA SER A 11 9.59 12.75 4.51
C SER A 11 8.59 11.73 4.01
N ASP A 12 7.33 11.80 4.46
CA ASP A 12 6.25 10.95 3.95
C ASP A 12 6.04 11.14 2.45
N LEU A 13 6.04 12.38 1.97
CA LEU A 13 5.90 12.67 0.54
C LEU A 13 7.05 12.07 -0.28
N SER A 14 8.28 12.13 0.22
CA SER A 14 9.44 11.51 -0.44
C SER A 14 9.28 9.99 -0.55
N HIS A 15 8.88 9.33 0.53
CA HIS A 15 8.65 7.88 0.53
C HIS A 15 7.43 7.47 -0.33
N LEU A 16 6.38 8.28 -0.35
CA LEU A 16 5.24 8.04 -1.26
C LEU A 16 5.64 8.13 -2.72
N ARG A 17 6.49 9.09 -3.11
CA ARG A 17 7.04 9.16 -4.48
C ARG A 17 7.81 7.90 -4.84
N ARG A 18 8.54 7.35 -3.89
CA ARG A 18 9.26 6.08 -4.09
C ARG A 18 8.30 4.92 -4.30
N ALA A 19 7.23 4.81 -3.50
CA ALA A 19 6.19 3.79 -3.69
C ALA A 19 5.47 3.93 -5.04
N ILE A 20 5.17 5.17 -5.47
CA ILE A 20 4.61 5.45 -6.79
C ILE A 20 5.58 5.02 -7.90
N PHE A 21 6.87 5.27 -7.75
CA PHE A 21 7.88 4.81 -8.71
C PHE A 21 7.86 3.27 -8.83
N VAL A 22 7.78 2.55 -7.71
CA VAL A 22 7.65 1.07 -7.72
C VAL A 22 6.37 0.63 -8.46
N SER A 23 5.28 1.38 -8.36
CA SER A 23 4.05 1.08 -9.13
C SER A 23 4.24 1.21 -10.64
N ILE A 24 5.07 2.15 -11.07
CA ILE A 24 5.44 2.33 -12.49
C ILE A 24 6.31 1.15 -12.95
N GLU A 25 7.27 0.73 -12.13
CA GLU A 25 8.08 -0.46 -12.41
C GLU A 25 7.21 -1.72 -12.55
N ALA A 26 6.23 -1.92 -11.65
CA ALA A 26 5.28 -3.03 -11.75
C ALA A 26 4.56 -3.06 -13.10
N LYS A 27 4.06 -1.91 -13.56
CA LYS A 27 3.44 -1.76 -14.87
C LYS A 27 4.40 -2.12 -16.02
N GLN A 28 5.65 -1.67 -15.94
CA GLN A 28 6.67 -1.96 -16.94
C GLN A 28 7.02 -3.47 -17.01
N HIS A 29 6.91 -4.17 -15.87
CA HIS A 29 7.12 -5.61 -15.76
C HIS A 29 5.90 -6.44 -16.19
N GLY A 30 4.80 -5.81 -16.59
CA GLY A 30 3.57 -6.48 -17.03
C GLY A 30 2.57 -6.79 -15.93
N ASN A 31 2.73 -6.18 -14.76
CA ASN A 31 1.82 -6.32 -13.62
C ASN A 31 0.90 -5.11 -13.46
N HIS A 32 -0.04 -5.20 -12.54
CA HIS A 32 -0.90 -4.08 -12.17
C HIS A 32 -0.06 -2.97 -11.50
N PRO A 33 -0.38 -1.68 -11.73
CA PRO A 33 0.45 -0.56 -11.29
C PRO A 33 0.29 -0.23 -9.81
N PHE A 34 0.75 -1.14 -8.95
CA PHE A 34 0.78 -0.96 -7.50
C PHE A 34 2.18 -1.22 -6.96
N GLY A 35 2.60 -0.38 -6.02
CA GLY A 35 3.91 -0.47 -5.39
C GLY A 35 3.88 -0.08 -3.93
N ALA A 36 4.74 -0.69 -3.13
CA ALA A 36 4.87 -0.41 -1.71
C ALA A 36 6.33 -0.49 -1.26
N ILE A 37 6.68 0.29 -0.25
CA ILE A 37 7.97 0.23 0.43
C ILE A 37 7.79 0.14 1.94
N LEU A 38 8.77 -0.43 2.61
CA LEU A 38 8.86 -0.46 4.07
C LEU A 38 10.04 0.40 4.51
N VAL A 39 9.78 1.27 5.47
CA VAL A 39 10.76 2.20 6.04
C VAL A 39 10.90 1.92 7.52
N ASP A 40 12.14 1.82 8.00
CA ASP A 40 12.42 1.55 9.40
C ASP A 40 12.19 2.76 10.32
N GLU A 41 12.42 2.58 11.62
CA GLU A 41 12.24 3.64 12.61
C GLU A 41 13.22 4.81 12.45
N HIS A 42 14.30 4.63 11.68
CA HIS A 42 15.29 5.66 11.39
C HIS A 42 15.04 6.39 10.06
N GLY A 43 13.98 6.02 9.34
CA GLY A 43 13.63 6.63 8.07
C GLY A 43 14.33 6.02 6.85
N ALA A 44 14.96 4.86 6.99
CA ALA A 44 15.61 4.17 5.88
C ALA A 44 14.65 3.20 5.19
N GLU A 45 14.58 3.23 3.85
CA GLU A 45 13.89 2.20 3.05
C GLU A 45 14.64 0.88 3.22
N VAL A 46 13.96 -0.13 3.75
CA VAL A 46 14.54 -1.45 4.00
C VAL A 46 14.01 -2.53 3.07
N LEU A 47 12.82 -2.37 2.53
CA LEU A 47 12.20 -3.28 1.56
C LEU A 47 11.34 -2.50 0.57
N ALA A 48 11.24 -3.04 -0.64
CA ALA A 48 10.28 -2.60 -1.66
C ALA A 48 9.63 -3.84 -2.30
N ALA A 49 8.37 -3.71 -2.69
CA ALA A 49 7.67 -4.77 -3.41
C ALA A 49 6.65 -4.17 -4.39
N GLU A 50 6.51 -4.83 -5.53
CA GLU A 50 5.55 -4.51 -6.57
C GLU A 50 4.44 -5.55 -6.61
N ASN A 51 3.34 -5.21 -7.27
CA ASN A 51 2.29 -6.17 -7.62
C ASN A 51 2.85 -7.25 -8.56
N THR A 52 2.50 -8.50 -8.32
CA THR A 52 2.93 -9.67 -9.11
C THR A 52 1.77 -10.57 -9.52
N VAL A 53 0.54 -10.06 -9.48
CA VAL A 53 -0.67 -10.84 -9.79
C VAL A 53 -0.56 -11.54 -11.14
N VAL A 54 -0.12 -10.83 -12.18
CA VAL A 54 -0.04 -11.37 -13.55
C VAL A 54 1.15 -12.30 -13.71
N THR A 55 2.36 -11.84 -13.37
CA THR A 55 3.61 -12.58 -13.60
C THR A 55 3.72 -13.83 -12.75
N HIS A 56 3.13 -13.85 -11.56
CA HIS A 56 3.14 -15.02 -10.66
C HIS A 56 1.82 -15.82 -10.67
N SER A 57 0.81 -15.39 -11.45
CA SER A 57 -0.53 -16.01 -11.44
C SER A 57 -1.08 -16.17 -10.02
N ASP A 58 -0.93 -15.15 -9.21
CA ASP A 58 -1.30 -15.14 -7.79
C ASP A 58 -2.23 -13.96 -7.47
N ALA A 59 -3.51 -14.24 -7.27
CA ALA A 59 -4.52 -13.24 -6.94
C ALA A 59 -4.20 -12.47 -5.64
N THR A 60 -3.39 -13.03 -4.76
CA THR A 60 -2.95 -12.38 -3.51
C THR A 60 -1.64 -11.60 -3.67
N GLY A 61 -1.04 -11.61 -4.85
CA GLY A 61 0.24 -10.98 -5.15
C GLY A 61 0.16 -9.46 -5.25
N HIS A 62 -0.55 -8.80 -4.36
CA HIS A 62 -0.57 -7.35 -4.22
C HIS A 62 0.76 -6.86 -3.66
N ALA A 63 1.14 -5.63 -4.00
CA ALA A 63 2.41 -5.05 -3.55
C ALA A 63 2.58 -5.11 -2.03
N GLU A 64 1.54 -4.75 -1.29
CA GLU A 64 1.57 -4.71 0.16
C GLU A 64 1.65 -6.12 0.78
N THR A 65 0.89 -7.09 0.26
CA THR A 65 0.98 -8.48 0.74
C THR A 65 2.32 -9.12 0.42
N ASN A 66 2.89 -8.82 -0.75
CA ASN A 66 4.25 -9.24 -1.10
C ASN A 66 5.27 -8.65 -0.12
N LEU A 67 5.13 -7.35 0.19
CA LEU A 67 5.98 -6.66 1.15
C LEU A 67 5.88 -7.26 2.55
N VAL A 68 4.66 -7.51 3.02
CA VAL A 68 4.41 -8.13 4.34
C VAL A 68 5.07 -9.51 4.45
N ARG A 69 4.99 -10.33 3.39
CA ARG A 69 5.65 -11.65 3.38
C ARG A 69 7.17 -11.55 3.52
N LEU A 70 7.78 -10.56 2.89
CA LEU A 70 9.22 -10.31 3.03
C LEU A 70 9.56 -9.77 4.42
N ALA A 71 8.79 -8.80 4.89
CA ALA A 71 9.02 -8.14 6.16
C ALA A 71 8.97 -9.10 7.36
N THR A 72 7.94 -9.94 7.42
CA THR A 72 7.75 -10.87 8.53
C THR A 72 8.80 -12.00 8.58
N LYS A 73 9.51 -12.24 7.48
CA LYS A 73 10.65 -13.17 7.46
C LYS A 73 11.94 -12.56 7.97
N GLN A 74 12.06 -11.23 7.93
CA GLN A 74 13.31 -10.53 8.22
C GLN A 74 13.27 -9.78 9.55
N TYR A 75 12.10 -9.34 10.00
CA TYR A 75 11.93 -8.48 11.16
C TYR A 75 10.95 -9.08 12.16
N SER A 76 11.23 -8.87 13.43
CA SER A 76 10.34 -9.27 14.52
C SER A 76 9.11 -8.36 14.60
N LEU A 77 8.09 -8.82 15.32
CA LEU A 77 6.89 -8.03 15.60
C LEU A 77 7.21 -6.70 16.30
N ASP A 78 8.18 -6.71 17.21
CA ASP A 78 8.57 -5.51 17.96
C ASP A 78 9.27 -4.49 17.06
N GLU A 79 10.10 -4.93 16.13
CA GLU A 79 10.71 -4.06 15.13
C GLU A 79 9.66 -3.47 14.18
N LEU A 80 8.80 -4.31 13.62
CA LEU A 80 7.76 -3.89 12.67
C LEU A 80 6.76 -2.88 13.26
N ARG A 81 6.57 -2.91 14.57
CA ARG A 81 5.75 -1.90 15.27
C ARG A 81 6.31 -0.49 15.13
N GLY A 82 7.62 -0.33 14.96
CA GLY A 82 8.30 0.94 14.72
C GLY A 82 8.41 1.33 13.24
N PHE A 83 8.03 0.45 12.31
CA PHE A 83 8.20 0.66 10.88
C PHE A 83 6.95 1.29 10.24
N THR A 84 7.16 1.93 9.10
CA THR A 84 6.09 2.51 8.28
C THR A 84 6.05 1.86 6.89
N LEU A 85 4.87 1.41 6.47
CA LEU A 85 4.61 0.98 5.11
C LEU A 85 4.04 2.16 4.31
N TYR A 86 4.66 2.46 3.18
CA TYR A 86 4.18 3.44 2.21
C TYR A 86 3.68 2.71 0.97
N THR A 87 2.53 3.09 0.47
CA THR A 87 1.92 2.44 -0.68
C THR A 87 1.35 3.46 -1.67
N SER A 88 1.43 3.15 -2.96
CA SER A 88 0.94 4.02 -4.03
C SER A 88 -0.58 4.19 -4.00
N CYS A 89 -1.31 3.16 -3.57
CA CYS A 89 -2.76 3.20 -3.37
C CYS A 89 -3.12 2.71 -1.98
N GLU A 90 -4.24 3.21 -1.45
CA GLU A 90 -4.78 2.72 -0.19
C GLU A 90 -4.89 1.19 -0.22
N PRO A 91 -4.37 0.48 0.80
CA PRO A 91 -4.47 -0.97 0.84
C PRO A 91 -5.91 -1.46 0.84
N CYS A 92 -6.22 -2.44 -0.01
CA CYS A 92 -7.50 -3.12 0.02
C CYS A 92 -7.69 -3.88 1.35
N ALA A 93 -8.88 -4.43 1.58
CA ALA A 93 -9.18 -5.12 2.84
C ALA A 93 -8.21 -6.28 3.14
N MET A 94 -7.80 -7.04 2.11
CA MET A 94 -6.82 -8.13 2.25
C MET A 94 -5.46 -7.60 2.71
N CYS A 95 -4.94 -6.56 2.03
CA CYS A 95 -3.64 -5.97 2.35
C CYS A 95 -3.65 -5.27 3.69
N THR A 96 -4.72 -4.57 4.02
CA THR A 96 -4.91 -3.93 5.33
C THR A 96 -4.88 -4.98 6.45
N GLY A 97 -5.55 -6.12 6.25
CA GLY A 97 -5.48 -7.25 7.17
C GLY A 97 -4.06 -7.79 7.31
N ALA A 98 -3.33 -7.95 6.20
CA ALA A 98 -1.95 -8.42 6.23
C ALA A 98 -1.03 -7.47 7.02
N ILE A 99 -1.16 -6.15 6.81
CA ILE A 99 -0.41 -5.12 7.55
C ILE A 99 -0.72 -5.22 9.05
N TYR A 100 -2.00 -5.36 9.40
CA TYR A 100 -2.46 -5.52 10.77
C TYR A 100 -1.83 -6.76 11.44
N TRP A 101 -1.90 -7.93 10.79
CA TRP A 101 -1.37 -9.17 11.33
C TRP A 101 0.16 -9.16 11.43
N ALA A 102 0.85 -8.47 10.53
CA ALA A 102 2.31 -8.30 10.60
C ALA A 102 2.76 -7.42 11.76
N GLY A 103 1.87 -6.61 12.32
CA GLY A 103 2.18 -5.69 13.40
C GLY A 103 2.90 -4.41 12.96
N ILE A 104 2.87 -4.08 11.67
CA ILE A 104 3.41 -2.80 11.17
C ILE A 104 2.66 -1.65 11.83
N GLY A 105 3.40 -0.73 12.45
CA GLY A 105 2.81 0.28 13.32
C GLY A 105 2.19 1.47 12.60
N ARG A 106 2.60 1.75 11.36
CA ARG A 106 2.11 2.88 10.58
C ARG A 106 2.01 2.54 9.11
N MET A 107 0.98 3.07 8.44
CA MET A 107 0.87 3.04 6.98
C MET A 107 0.49 4.40 6.44
N VAL A 108 1.04 4.74 5.27
CA VAL A 108 0.77 5.98 4.54
C VAL A 108 0.45 5.62 3.10
N TYR A 109 -0.63 6.17 2.56
CA TYR A 109 -1.03 5.89 1.18
C TYR A 109 -1.21 7.18 0.37
N ALA A 110 -1.02 7.06 -0.94
CA ALA A 110 -1.18 8.18 -1.85
C ALA A 110 -2.60 8.27 -2.41
N LEU A 111 -3.03 7.34 -3.25
CA LEU A 111 -4.35 7.34 -3.88
C LEU A 111 -5.36 6.61 -2.99
N PRO A 112 -6.47 7.25 -2.57
CA PRO A 112 -7.48 6.54 -1.78
C PRO A 112 -8.25 5.51 -2.63
N GLU A 113 -8.74 4.45 -1.99
CA GLU A 113 -9.52 3.38 -2.64
C GLU A 113 -10.68 3.93 -3.47
N GLN A 114 -11.41 4.89 -2.94
CA GLN A 114 -12.56 5.49 -3.61
C GLN A 114 -12.18 6.29 -4.87
N ALA A 115 -10.96 6.82 -4.93
CA ALA A 115 -10.45 7.49 -6.13
C ALA A 115 -9.92 6.50 -7.17
N LEU A 116 -9.55 5.28 -6.76
CA LEU A 116 -9.14 4.21 -7.66
C LEU A 116 -10.33 3.61 -8.42
N ILE A 117 -11.48 3.44 -7.78
CA ILE A 117 -12.69 2.82 -8.36
C ILE A 117 -13.04 3.39 -9.75
N PRO A 118 -13.16 4.71 -9.94
CA PRO A 118 -13.49 5.24 -11.27
C PRO A 118 -12.38 5.03 -12.31
N LEU A 119 -11.14 4.80 -11.89
CA LEU A 119 -10.02 4.52 -12.80
C LEU A 119 -10.01 3.06 -13.28
N THR A 120 -10.41 2.12 -12.42
CA THR A 120 -10.49 0.69 -12.77
C THR A 120 -11.80 0.34 -13.49
N GLY A 121 -12.87 1.07 -13.20
CA GLY A 121 -14.20 0.81 -13.79
C GLY A 121 -14.65 -0.63 -13.56
N ASP A 122 -15.13 -1.26 -14.62
CA ASP A 122 -15.63 -2.64 -14.61
C ASP A 122 -14.56 -3.67 -15.02
N ASP A 123 -13.28 -3.32 -14.93
CA ASP A 123 -12.21 -4.25 -15.33
C ASP A 123 -12.23 -5.51 -14.44
N PRO A 124 -12.46 -6.70 -15.04
CA PRO A 124 -12.51 -7.95 -14.27
C PRO A 124 -11.16 -8.33 -13.66
N GLY A 125 -10.06 -7.74 -14.11
CA GLY A 125 -8.72 -7.94 -13.55
C GLY A 125 -8.52 -7.23 -12.22
N ASN A 126 -9.37 -6.24 -11.90
CA ASN A 126 -9.33 -5.53 -10.62
C ASN A 126 -10.74 -5.13 -10.16
N PRO A 127 -11.53 -6.09 -9.68
CA PRO A 127 -12.85 -5.80 -9.11
C PRO A 127 -12.68 -5.12 -7.74
N THR A 128 -12.46 -3.81 -7.75
CA THR A 128 -12.10 -3.04 -6.55
C THR A 128 -13.11 -3.25 -5.43
N LEU A 129 -12.61 -3.63 -4.26
CA LEU A 129 -13.41 -3.85 -3.06
C LEU A 129 -13.56 -2.53 -2.31
N ASP A 130 -14.77 -1.95 -2.34
CA ASP A 130 -15.06 -0.67 -1.70
C ASP A 130 -15.19 -0.82 -0.18
N LEU A 131 -14.04 -1.04 0.46
CA LEU A 131 -13.90 -1.11 1.91
C LEU A 131 -12.63 -0.36 2.34
N PRO A 132 -12.75 0.92 2.74
CA PRO A 132 -11.59 1.71 3.15
C PRO A 132 -10.80 1.09 4.30
N SER A 133 -9.48 1.22 4.24
CA SER A 133 -8.57 0.65 5.24
C SER A 133 -8.88 1.07 6.68
N ARG A 134 -9.33 2.31 6.86
CA ARG A 134 -9.71 2.83 8.17
C ARG A 134 -10.88 2.09 8.81
N GLU A 135 -11.84 1.62 8.01
CA GLU A 135 -12.97 0.83 8.51
C GLU A 135 -12.53 -0.55 9.00
N VAL A 136 -11.59 -1.18 8.28
CA VAL A 136 -11.01 -2.45 8.70
C VAL A 136 -10.24 -2.28 10.00
N LEU A 137 -9.36 -1.29 10.08
CA LEU A 137 -8.50 -1.06 11.24
C LEU A 137 -9.26 -0.58 12.48
N ALA A 138 -10.40 0.12 12.30
CA ALA A 138 -11.24 0.55 13.40
C ALA A 138 -11.81 -0.62 14.22
N ARG A 139 -11.84 -1.82 13.67
CA ARG A 139 -12.31 -3.05 14.32
C ARG A 139 -11.19 -3.87 14.96
N GLY A 140 -9.93 -3.46 14.76
CA GLY A 140 -8.77 -4.15 15.30
C GLY A 140 -8.46 -3.78 16.75
N GLN A 141 -7.77 -4.67 17.44
CA GLN A 141 -7.27 -4.45 18.80
C GLN A 141 -5.92 -3.75 18.83
N ARG A 142 -5.16 -3.82 17.73
CA ARG A 142 -3.88 -3.11 17.58
C ARG A 142 -4.10 -1.71 17.05
N THR A 143 -3.31 -0.78 17.54
CA THR A 143 -3.23 0.56 16.98
C THR A 143 -2.33 0.53 15.74
N VAL A 144 -2.87 0.95 14.59
CA VAL A 144 -2.12 1.24 13.38
C VAL A 144 -2.35 2.71 13.04
N VAL A 145 -1.27 3.46 12.94
CA VAL A 145 -1.35 4.87 12.54
C VAL A 145 -1.54 4.93 11.02
N VAL A 146 -2.56 5.63 10.56
CA VAL A 146 -2.84 5.78 9.12
C VAL A 146 -2.77 7.25 8.75
N ALA A 147 -1.99 7.56 7.72
CA ALA A 147 -1.91 8.89 7.14
C ALA A 147 -2.17 8.86 5.62
N GLY A 148 -2.62 9.97 5.10
CA GLY A 148 -3.01 10.10 3.69
C GLY A 148 -4.49 10.47 3.53
N PRO A 149 -4.96 10.67 2.29
CA PRO A 149 -4.22 10.57 1.02
C PRO A 149 -3.24 11.74 0.79
N ALA A 150 -2.29 11.54 -0.13
CA ALA A 150 -1.39 12.58 -0.61
C ALA A 150 -0.85 12.20 -2.01
N LEU A 151 -0.44 13.18 -2.81
CA LEU A 151 0.08 12.97 -4.16
C LEU A 151 -0.88 12.18 -5.07
N GLU A 152 -2.17 12.38 -4.91
CA GLU A 152 -3.22 11.60 -5.60
C GLU A 152 -3.06 11.64 -7.12
N GLU A 153 -2.78 12.81 -7.71
CA GLU A 153 -2.58 12.94 -9.16
C GLU A 153 -1.40 12.12 -9.66
N GLN A 154 -0.27 12.16 -8.95
CA GLN A 154 0.92 11.39 -9.30
C GLN A 154 0.65 9.88 -9.18
N ALA A 155 -0.06 9.47 -8.13
CA ALA A 155 -0.39 8.07 -7.90
C ALA A 155 -1.44 7.54 -8.90
N ALA A 156 -2.34 8.39 -9.39
CA ALA A 156 -3.35 8.04 -10.39
C ALA A 156 -2.75 7.83 -11.79
N GLU A 157 -1.66 8.52 -12.11
CA GLU A 157 -1.09 8.55 -13.47
C GLU A 157 -0.80 7.16 -14.05
N PRO A 158 -0.17 6.21 -13.33
CA PRO A 158 0.07 4.87 -13.86
C PRO A 158 -1.19 4.08 -14.19
N HIS A 159 -2.32 4.43 -13.57
CA HIS A 159 -3.61 3.76 -13.75
C HIS A 159 -4.39 4.27 -14.97
N ARG A 160 -4.12 5.51 -15.41
CA ARG A 160 -4.83 6.11 -16.54
C ARG A 160 -4.59 5.33 -17.82
N GLY A 161 -5.69 4.88 -18.45
CA GLY A 161 -5.62 4.08 -19.67
C GLY A 161 -5.04 2.68 -19.52
N PHE A 162 -4.76 2.22 -18.31
CA PHE A 162 -4.27 0.87 -18.04
C PHE A 162 -5.43 -0.14 -17.96
N TRP A 163 -6.48 0.20 -17.26
CA TRP A 163 -7.66 -0.66 -17.06
C TRP A 163 -8.61 -0.61 -18.25
N ARG A 164 -9.36 -1.70 -18.49
CA ARG A 164 -10.25 -1.85 -19.66
C ARG A 164 -11.72 -1.60 -19.32
#